data_f0f8512c5b69b1830bf318899bdd40bf
#
_entry.id   f0f8512c5b69b1830bf318899bdd40bf
#
_cell.length_a   1.000
_cell.length_b   1.000
_cell.length_c   1.000
_cell.angle_alpha   90.00
_cell.angle_beta   90.00
_cell.angle_gamma   90.00
#
_symmetry.space_group_name_H-M   'P 1'
#
loop_
_entity.id
_entity.type
_entity.pdbx_description
1 polymer ?
#
loop_
_entity_poly.entity_id
_entity_poly.type
_entity_poly.pdbx_seq_one_letter_code
_entity_poly.pdbx_strand_id
1 'polypeptide(L)'
;YGLPIVLGQTLRSLVQSRMLVGMASYKDRYPRSEIVLLEPDRADRRMFFANMFRYSGRKHLVDHAYQSTRRDLLKRADELAPLLARHRLRLLPEVLRDPARSFDAALQQQRDSDRRIVKELSFTLDRLEDLLAGARR
;
A
#
# COMPACT_ATOMS: atom_id res chain seq x y z
N TYR A 1 -20.57 -2.92 26.00
CA TYR A 1 -19.20 -2.65 25.52
C TYR A 1 -18.19 -3.78 25.82
N GLY A 2 -18.57 -4.93 26.40
CA GLY A 2 -17.57 -5.87 26.95
C GLY A 2 -16.93 -6.83 25.94
N LEU A 3 -17.64 -7.89 25.58
CA LEU A 3 -17.08 -9.07 24.89
C LEU A 3 -16.50 -8.77 23.49
N PRO A 4 -17.13 -8.01 22.58
CA PRO A 4 -16.55 -7.77 21.25
C PRO A 4 -15.24 -6.97 21.28
N ILE A 5 -15.10 -6.05 22.23
CA ILE A 5 -13.88 -5.27 22.39
C ILE A 5 -12.75 -6.16 22.89
N VAL A 6 -13.01 -6.99 23.89
CA VAL A 6 -12.01 -7.92 24.45
C VAL A 6 -11.56 -8.92 23.37
N LEU A 7 -12.49 -9.52 22.62
CA LEU A 7 -12.17 -10.42 21.50
C LEU A 7 -11.32 -9.72 20.43
N GLY A 8 -11.69 -8.49 20.07
CA GLY A 8 -10.92 -7.69 19.11
C GLY A 8 -9.49 -7.41 19.57
N GLN A 9 -9.32 -7.12 20.87
CA GLN A 9 -8.01 -6.92 21.49
C GLN A 9 -7.18 -8.20 21.50
N THR A 10 -7.76 -9.31 21.91
CA THR A 10 -7.09 -10.61 21.95
C THR A 10 -6.65 -11.04 20.56
N LEU A 11 -7.53 -10.91 19.56
CA LEU A 11 -7.20 -11.24 18.16
C LEU A 11 -6.03 -10.37 17.66
N ARG A 12 -6.06 -9.07 17.93
CA ARG A 12 -4.99 -8.15 17.55
C ARG A 12 -3.65 -8.55 18.19
N SER A 13 -3.65 -8.85 19.49
CA SER A 13 -2.45 -9.28 20.21
C SER A 13 -1.88 -10.57 19.65
N LEU A 14 -2.73 -11.53 19.31
CA LEU A 14 -2.32 -12.79 18.68
C LEU A 14 -1.71 -12.55 17.28
N VAL A 15 -2.36 -11.75 16.44
CA VAL A 15 -1.85 -11.42 15.09
C VAL A 15 -0.51 -10.70 15.20
N GLN A 16 -0.38 -9.73 16.09
CA GLN A 16 0.84 -8.97 16.28
C GLN A 16 1.99 -9.85 16.81
N SER A 17 1.72 -10.72 17.77
CA SER A 17 2.72 -11.67 18.30
C SER A 17 3.24 -12.59 17.18
N ARG A 18 2.34 -13.18 16.39
CA ARG A 18 2.73 -14.04 15.25
C ARG A 18 3.50 -13.27 14.18
N MET A 19 3.11 -12.04 13.91
CA MET A 19 3.80 -11.18 12.95
C MET A 19 5.23 -10.89 13.41
N LEU A 20 5.46 -10.54 14.68
CA LEU A 20 6.78 -10.27 15.22
C LEU A 20 7.70 -11.50 15.14
N VAL A 21 7.18 -12.68 15.49
CA VAL A 21 7.91 -13.95 15.36
C VAL A 21 8.23 -14.24 13.90
N GLY A 22 7.26 -14.05 12.99
CA GLY A 22 7.46 -14.20 11.55
C GLY A 22 8.54 -13.25 11.02
N MET A 23 8.50 -11.97 11.40
CA MET A 23 9.47 -10.96 10.99
C MET A 23 10.88 -11.29 11.47
N ALA A 24 11.04 -11.80 12.70
CA ALA A 24 12.34 -12.26 13.20
C ALA A 24 12.91 -13.39 12.32
N SER A 25 12.09 -14.39 11.97
CA SER A 25 12.49 -15.51 11.13
C SER A 25 12.83 -15.11 9.68
N TYR A 26 12.28 -14.03 9.17
CA TYR A 26 12.59 -13.54 7.82
C TYR A 26 14.03 -13.03 7.70
N LYS A 27 14.57 -12.38 8.73
CA LYS A 27 15.96 -11.92 8.73
C LYS A 27 16.95 -13.06 8.56
N ASP A 28 16.68 -14.19 9.22
CA ASP A 28 17.54 -15.37 9.14
C ASP A 28 17.37 -16.10 7.80
N ARG A 29 16.14 -16.20 7.31
CA ARG A 29 15.84 -16.92 6.08
C ARG A 29 16.19 -16.16 4.81
N TYR A 30 16.12 -14.82 4.85
CA TYR A 30 16.34 -13.94 3.71
C TYR A 30 17.32 -12.80 4.05
N PRO A 31 18.59 -13.10 4.33
CA PRO A 31 19.56 -12.11 4.80
C PRO A 31 19.90 -11.00 3.77
N ARG A 32 19.54 -11.23 2.50
CA ARG A 32 19.72 -10.24 1.40
C ARG A 32 18.48 -9.39 1.14
N SER A 33 17.39 -9.63 1.87
CA SER A 33 16.13 -8.90 1.70
C SER A 33 15.97 -7.83 2.77
N GLU A 34 15.51 -6.67 2.37
CA GLU A 34 15.15 -5.59 3.28
C GLU A 34 13.65 -5.58 3.46
N ILE A 35 13.21 -5.53 4.70
CA ILE A 35 11.80 -5.59 5.05
C ILE A 35 11.41 -4.27 5.70
N VAL A 36 10.46 -3.57 5.07
CA VAL A 36 9.85 -2.37 5.62
C VAL A 36 8.45 -2.73 6.09
N LEU A 37 8.23 -2.63 7.39
CA LEU A 37 6.91 -2.84 7.99
C LEU A 37 6.15 -1.51 8.06
N LEU A 38 4.96 -1.49 7.48
CA LEU A 38 4.00 -0.40 7.61
C LEU A 38 2.84 -0.91 8.47
N GLU A 39 2.72 -0.38 9.67
CA GLU A 39 1.66 -0.75 10.59
C GLU A 39 0.92 0.50 11.11
N PRO A 40 -0.37 0.40 11.44
CA PRO A 40 -1.09 1.49 12.09
C PRO A 40 -0.45 1.84 13.44
N ASP A 41 -0.43 3.13 13.76
CA ASP A 41 0.01 3.58 15.07
C ASP A 41 -0.83 2.90 16.18
N ARG A 42 -0.16 2.41 17.21
CA ARG A 42 -0.81 1.76 18.37
C ARG A 42 -1.74 2.73 19.11
N ALA A 43 -1.46 4.01 19.06
CA ALA A 43 -2.29 5.07 19.63
C ALA A 43 -3.47 5.47 18.73
N ASP A 44 -3.56 4.93 17.50
CA ASP A 44 -4.64 5.25 16.58
C ASP A 44 -5.96 4.61 16.99
N ARG A 45 -6.72 5.33 17.82
CA ARG A 45 -8.02 4.88 18.33
C ARG A 45 -9.03 4.62 17.22
N ARG A 46 -8.96 5.32 16.08
CA ARG A 46 -9.90 5.13 14.95
C ARG A 46 -9.70 3.77 14.32
N MET A 47 -8.45 3.40 14.05
CA MET A 47 -8.11 2.06 13.56
C MET A 47 -8.41 0.99 14.59
N PHE A 48 -8.18 1.31 15.86
CA PHE A 48 -8.33 0.37 16.97
C PHE A 48 -9.79 -0.01 17.25
N PHE A 49 -10.70 0.97 17.27
CA PHE A 49 -12.13 0.77 17.54
C PHE A 49 -12.98 0.64 16.28
N ALA A 50 -12.36 0.59 15.09
CA ALA A 50 -13.09 0.37 13.86
C ALA A 50 -13.83 -0.96 13.91
N ASN A 51 -15.14 -0.92 13.72
CA ASN A 51 -15.94 -2.13 13.59
C ASN A 51 -15.68 -2.76 12.22
N MET A 52 -14.82 -3.79 12.19
CA MET A 52 -14.45 -4.51 10.97
C MET A 52 -15.65 -5.15 10.24
N PHE A 53 -16.76 -5.36 10.96
CA PHE A 53 -17.97 -5.99 10.40
C PHE A 53 -18.94 -4.98 9.79
N ARG A 54 -18.74 -3.67 9.99
CA ARG A 54 -19.62 -2.64 9.46
C ARG A 54 -19.15 -2.16 8.09
N TYR A 55 -19.88 -2.54 7.04
CA TYR A 55 -19.54 -2.19 5.65
C TYR A 55 -19.49 -0.68 5.40
N SER A 56 -20.44 0.09 5.94
CA SER A 56 -20.56 1.53 5.69
C SER A 56 -19.38 2.38 6.17
N GLY A 57 -18.58 1.90 7.12
CA GLY A 57 -17.40 2.60 7.64
C GLY A 57 -16.10 2.34 6.88
N ARG A 58 -16.09 1.39 5.94
CA ARG A 58 -14.85 0.93 5.28
C ARG A 58 -14.14 2.03 4.51
N LYS A 59 -14.87 2.86 3.79
CA LYS A 59 -14.30 3.95 2.98
C LYS A 59 -13.51 4.93 3.86
N HIS A 60 -14.10 5.38 4.96
CA HIS A 60 -13.43 6.26 5.92
C HIS A 60 -12.23 5.61 6.59
N LEU A 61 -12.33 4.30 6.87
CA LEU A 61 -11.23 3.55 7.46
C LEU A 61 -10.04 3.44 6.50
N VAL A 62 -10.32 3.15 5.24
CA VAL A 62 -9.28 3.04 4.20
C VAL A 62 -8.62 4.39 3.94
N ASP A 63 -9.39 5.47 3.83
CA ASP A 63 -8.81 6.82 3.66
C ASP A 63 -7.99 7.22 4.89
N HIS A 64 -8.47 6.94 6.11
CA HIS A 64 -7.71 7.18 7.32
C HIS A 64 -6.39 6.39 7.34
N ALA A 65 -6.42 5.10 6.97
CA ALA A 65 -5.22 4.27 6.86
C ALA A 65 -4.24 4.82 5.81
N TYR A 66 -4.75 5.23 4.65
CA TYR A 66 -3.96 5.85 3.59
C TYR A 66 -3.24 7.12 4.08
N GLN A 67 -3.97 8.04 4.73
CA GLN A 67 -3.38 9.26 5.26
C GLN A 67 -2.38 8.99 6.40
N SER A 68 -2.67 8.01 7.25
CA SER A 68 -1.77 7.60 8.33
C SER A 68 -0.46 7.04 7.78
N THR A 69 -0.54 6.16 6.78
CA THR A 69 0.65 5.59 6.11
C THR A 69 1.48 6.68 5.42
N ARG A 70 0.86 7.66 4.76
CA ARG A 70 1.57 8.79 4.15
C ARG A 70 2.36 9.58 5.18
N ARG A 71 1.74 9.86 6.34
CA ARG A 71 2.42 10.57 7.45
C ARG A 71 3.57 9.75 8.03
N ASP A 72 3.41 8.43 8.17
CA ASP A 72 4.48 7.56 8.66
C ASP A 72 5.66 7.51 7.68
N LEU A 73 5.39 7.36 6.38
CA LEU A 73 6.41 7.41 5.33
C LEU A 73 7.16 8.74 5.33
N LEU A 74 6.46 9.86 5.51
CA LEU A 74 7.08 11.17 5.58
C LEU A 74 7.93 11.34 6.84
N LYS A 75 7.44 10.87 7.99
CA LYS A 75 8.16 10.92 9.27
C LYS A 75 9.43 10.07 9.25
N ARG A 76 9.39 8.94 8.55
CA ARG A 76 10.50 7.99 8.42
C ARG A 76 11.30 8.17 7.12
N ALA A 77 11.12 9.30 6.42
CA ALA A 77 11.72 9.52 5.11
C ALA A 77 13.25 9.39 5.13
N ASP A 78 13.91 9.94 6.14
CA ASP A 78 15.37 9.90 6.27
C ASP A 78 15.89 8.47 6.52
N GLU A 79 15.14 7.65 7.24
CA GLU A 79 15.43 6.24 7.48
C GLU A 79 15.21 5.39 6.22
N LEU A 80 14.07 5.62 5.54
CA LEU A 80 13.63 4.81 4.41
C LEU A 80 14.31 5.17 3.09
N ALA A 81 14.69 6.42 2.89
CA ALA A 81 15.27 6.87 1.63
C ALA A 81 16.53 6.07 1.21
N PRO A 82 17.52 5.81 2.06
CA PRO A 82 18.70 5.04 1.69
C PRO A 82 18.37 3.55 1.42
N LEU A 83 17.38 2.98 2.14
CA LEU A 83 16.93 1.62 1.92
C LEU A 83 16.28 1.49 0.53
N LEU A 84 15.35 2.36 0.22
CA LEU A 84 14.62 2.37 -1.05
C LEU A 84 15.54 2.67 -2.25
N ALA A 85 16.51 3.55 -2.08
CA ALA A 85 17.49 3.88 -3.13
C ALA A 85 18.29 2.66 -3.61
N ARG A 86 18.61 1.72 -2.71
CA ARG A 86 19.27 0.46 -3.07
C ARG A 86 18.43 -0.40 -4.03
N HIS A 87 17.11 -0.27 -3.96
CA HIS A 87 16.17 -0.96 -4.83
C HIS A 87 15.66 -0.09 -5.98
N ARG A 88 16.32 1.04 -6.29
CA ARG A 88 15.93 2.00 -7.33
C ARG A 88 14.52 2.61 -7.11
N LEU A 89 14.08 2.63 -5.87
CA LEU A 89 12.84 3.28 -5.44
C LEU A 89 13.16 4.62 -4.80
N ARG A 90 12.27 5.59 -4.96
CA ARG A 90 12.42 6.92 -4.38
C ARG A 90 11.12 7.38 -3.74
N LEU A 91 11.21 7.88 -2.53
CA LEU A 91 10.11 8.62 -1.92
C LEU A 91 9.96 9.98 -2.59
N LEU A 92 8.73 10.41 -2.77
CA LEU A 92 8.39 11.72 -3.32
C LEU A 92 7.76 12.56 -2.19
N PRO A 93 8.54 13.35 -1.46
CA PRO A 93 8.04 14.12 -0.30
C PRO A 93 6.92 15.09 -0.68
N GLU A 94 6.95 15.67 -1.87
CA GLU A 94 5.91 16.53 -2.41
C GLU A 94 4.56 15.82 -2.50
N VAL A 95 4.56 14.55 -2.96
CA VAL A 95 3.36 13.73 -3.03
C VAL A 95 2.86 13.35 -1.63
N LEU A 96 3.80 13.06 -0.72
CA LEU A 96 3.45 12.70 0.66
C LEU A 96 2.87 13.87 1.45
N ARG A 97 3.27 15.10 1.15
CA ARG A 97 2.81 16.34 1.81
C ARG A 97 1.53 16.91 1.21
N ASP A 98 1.14 16.50 0.01
CA ASP A 98 -0.03 17.05 -0.68
C ASP A 98 -1.32 16.82 0.13
N PRO A 99 -1.97 17.88 0.68
CA PRO A 99 -3.17 17.74 1.50
C PRO A 99 -4.42 17.39 0.69
N ALA A 100 -4.42 17.68 -0.60
CA ALA A 100 -5.56 17.38 -1.49
C ALA A 100 -5.64 15.90 -1.90
N ARG A 101 -4.58 15.14 -1.66
CA ARG A 101 -4.51 13.74 -2.08
C ARG A 101 -5.28 12.82 -1.15
N SER A 102 -6.41 12.35 -1.60
CA SER A 102 -7.23 11.32 -0.93
C SER A 102 -6.96 9.92 -1.51
N PHE A 103 -7.42 8.90 -0.80
CA PHE A 103 -7.37 7.52 -1.31
C PHE A 103 -8.16 7.36 -2.61
N ASP A 104 -9.36 7.97 -2.72
CA ASP A 104 -10.17 7.94 -3.93
C ASP A 104 -9.44 8.59 -5.12
N ALA A 105 -8.80 9.75 -4.90
CA ALA A 105 -8.02 10.42 -5.95
C ALA A 105 -6.83 9.58 -6.41
N ALA A 106 -6.15 8.89 -5.48
CA ALA A 106 -5.04 8.00 -5.80
C ALA A 106 -5.50 6.78 -6.61
N LEU A 107 -6.65 6.17 -6.26
CA LEU A 107 -7.26 5.08 -7.03
C LEU A 107 -7.67 5.52 -8.44
N GLN A 108 -8.25 6.71 -8.59
CA GLN A 108 -8.64 7.24 -9.88
C GLN A 108 -7.41 7.42 -10.77
N GLN A 109 -6.37 8.03 -10.24
CA GLN A 109 -5.11 8.21 -10.96
C GLN A 109 -4.50 6.88 -11.41
N GLN A 110 -4.54 5.85 -10.56
CA GLN A 110 -4.07 4.50 -10.91
C GLN A 110 -4.88 3.91 -12.04
N ARG A 111 -6.21 3.96 -11.97
CA ARG A 111 -7.11 3.46 -13.02
C ARG A 111 -6.90 4.16 -14.36
N ASP A 112 -6.68 5.47 -14.33
CA ASP A 112 -6.44 6.24 -15.57
C ASP A 112 -5.08 5.90 -16.17
N SER A 113 -4.07 5.66 -15.34
CA SER A 113 -2.75 5.15 -15.77
C SER A 113 -2.87 3.76 -16.41
N ASP A 114 -3.56 2.84 -15.76
CA ASP A 114 -3.75 1.47 -16.26
C ASP A 114 -4.50 1.47 -17.59
N ARG A 115 -5.56 2.30 -17.73
CA ARG A 115 -6.30 2.47 -18.99
C ARG A 115 -5.41 3.01 -20.11
N ARG A 116 -4.51 3.94 -19.81
CA ARG A 116 -3.56 4.47 -20.79
C ARG A 116 -2.60 3.40 -21.27
N ILE A 117 -2.01 2.62 -20.36
CA ILE A 117 -1.11 1.52 -20.69
C ILE A 117 -1.80 0.48 -21.58
N VAL A 118 -3.04 0.09 -21.23
CA VAL A 118 -3.82 -0.86 -22.03
C VAL A 118 -4.07 -0.32 -23.45
N LYS A 119 -4.41 0.97 -23.59
CA LYS A 119 -4.59 1.59 -24.91
C LYS A 119 -3.31 1.61 -25.73
N GLU A 120 -2.18 1.97 -25.12
CA GLU A 120 -0.88 1.98 -25.80
C GLU A 120 -0.46 0.57 -26.25
N LEU A 121 -0.73 -0.43 -25.41
CA LEU A 121 -0.48 -1.83 -25.76
C LEU A 121 -1.37 -2.30 -26.91
N SER A 122 -2.68 -2.01 -26.88
CA SER A 122 -3.61 -2.34 -27.96
C SER A 122 -3.16 -1.73 -29.28
N PHE A 123 -2.84 -0.43 -29.28
CA PHE A 123 -2.34 0.26 -30.48
C PHE A 123 -1.05 -0.38 -31.03
N THR A 124 -0.15 -0.80 -30.14
CA THR A 124 1.10 -1.45 -30.56
C THR A 124 0.84 -2.84 -31.16
N LEU A 125 -0.09 -3.59 -30.61
CA LEU A 125 -0.50 -4.90 -31.13
C LEU A 125 -1.17 -4.77 -32.50
N ASP A 126 -2.11 -3.84 -32.66
CA ASP A 126 -2.78 -3.56 -33.93
C ASP A 126 -1.76 -3.23 -35.05
N ARG A 127 -0.76 -2.39 -34.70
CA ARG A 127 0.32 -2.03 -35.64
C ARG A 127 1.22 -3.22 -35.99
N LEU A 128 1.48 -4.13 -35.08
CA LEU A 128 2.21 -5.36 -35.33
C LEU A 128 1.42 -6.30 -36.23
N GLU A 129 0.11 -6.44 -36.06
CA GLU A 129 -0.77 -7.22 -36.91
C GLU A 129 -0.76 -6.70 -38.35
N ASP A 130 -0.85 -5.37 -38.54
CA ASP A 130 -0.79 -4.74 -39.84
C ASP A 130 0.55 -5.02 -40.55
N LEU A 131 1.67 -4.93 -39.82
CA LEU A 131 3.00 -5.22 -40.36
C LEU A 131 3.14 -6.69 -40.78
N LEU A 132 2.63 -7.61 -39.97
CA LEU A 132 2.65 -9.04 -40.29
C LEU A 132 1.73 -9.41 -41.45
N ALA A 133 0.57 -8.75 -41.58
CA ALA A 133 -0.32 -8.91 -42.73
C ALA A 133 0.29 -8.39 -44.02
N GLY A 134 1.04 -7.28 -43.94
CA GLY A 134 1.79 -6.74 -45.08
C GLY A 134 2.99 -7.61 -45.53
N ALA A 135 3.65 -8.29 -44.58
CA ALA A 135 4.79 -9.17 -44.88
C ALA A 135 4.41 -10.53 -45.49
N ARG A 136 3.13 -10.88 -45.52
CA ARG A 136 2.59 -12.12 -46.11
C ARG A 136 2.15 -11.97 -47.59
N ARG A 137 2.28 -10.80 -48.15
CA ARG A 137 2.04 -10.52 -49.59
C ARG A 137 3.35 -10.41 -50.34
#